data_7dfbf6d9c75964020bf7f4b50cc88f88
#
_entry.id   7dfbf6d9c75964020bf7f4b50cc88f88
#
_cell.length_a   1.000
_cell.length_b   1.000
_cell.length_c   1.000
_cell.angle_alpha   90.00
_cell.angle_beta   90.00
_cell.angle_gamma   90.00
#
_symmetry.space_group_name_H-M   'P 1'
#
loop_
_entity.id
_entity.type
_entity.pdbx_description
1 polymer ?
#
loop_
_entity_poly.entity_id
_entity_poly.type
_entity_poly.pdbx_seq_one_letter_code
_entity_poly.pdbx_strand_id
1 'polypeptide(L)'
;MSSCSVTYGNKEIQDEVLVAKIKAGEYSKPMLYERLGQPSDVKSGSNRESRWIYRFRKADNDMFAYAPMGAGLLIGGKNGDVLTRTFYFNSNGILENATYSVEKLYTSNLMSLGRTIRANLDSNDSQKRVENEMKVIGKPFDSDLAADNQKLEDALSSD
;
A
#
# COMPACT_ATOMS: atom_id res chain seq x y z
N MET A 1 -16.57 13.85 -19.36
CA MET A 1 -16.62 14.09 -17.89
C MET A 1 -15.41 13.47 -17.25
N SER A 2 -14.55 14.28 -16.62
CA SER A 2 -13.40 13.75 -15.92
C SER A 2 -13.87 13.10 -14.63
N SER A 3 -13.85 11.78 -14.58
CA SER A 3 -14.01 11.04 -13.33
C SER A 3 -12.85 11.41 -12.42
N CYS A 4 -13.10 12.07 -11.30
CA CYS A 4 -12.09 12.32 -10.29
C CYS A 4 -11.77 11.00 -9.58
N SER A 5 -10.84 10.24 -10.13
CA SER A 5 -10.30 9.07 -9.42
C SER A 5 -9.24 9.53 -8.44
N VAL A 6 -9.33 9.08 -7.20
CA VAL A 6 -8.30 9.31 -6.18
C VAL A 6 -7.44 8.06 -6.11
N THR A 7 -6.13 8.23 -6.26
CA THR A 7 -5.15 7.15 -6.19
C THR A 7 -4.36 7.25 -4.89
N TYR A 8 -4.09 6.12 -4.26
CA TYR A 8 -3.29 6.00 -3.05
C TYR A 8 -2.23 4.92 -3.22
N GLY A 9 -1.07 5.14 -2.60
CA GLY A 9 0.01 4.17 -2.56
C GLY A 9 0.92 4.21 -3.77
N ASN A 10 1.61 3.13 -4.02
CA ASN A 10 2.68 3.03 -5.00
C ASN A 10 2.15 2.66 -6.39
N LYS A 11 2.04 3.65 -7.28
CA LYS A 11 1.47 3.47 -8.63
C LYS A 11 2.35 2.64 -9.57
N GLU A 12 3.65 2.56 -9.32
CA GLU A 12 4.61 1.85 -10.17
C GLU A 12 4.32 0.35 -10.23
N ILE A 13 3.70 -0.22 -9.20
CA ILE A 13 3.38 -1.65 -9.16
C ILE A 13 2.27 -2.08 -10.11
N GLN A 14 1.50 -1.16 -10.69
CA GLN A 14 0.50 -1.46 -11.71
C GLN A 14 1.12 -1.62 -13.12
N ASP A 15 2.36 -1.16 -13.32
CA ASP A 15 3.07 -1.31 -14.59
C ASP A 15 3.59 -2.75 -14.73
N GLU A 16 2.85 -3.57 -15.45
CA GLU A 16 3.18 -4.98 -15.70
C GLU A 16 4.50 -5.15 -16.44
N VAL A 17 4.85 -4.23 -17.35
CA VAL A 17 6.11 -4.28 -18.10
C VAL A 17 7.29 -4.01 -17.19
N LEU A 18 7.14 -3.06 -16.27
CA LEU A 18 8.16 -2.73 -15.28
C LEU A 18 8.37 -3.89 -14.31
N VAL A 19 7.28 -4.44 -13.79
CA VAL A 19 7.31 -5.54 -12.82
C VAL A 19 7.82 -6.84 -13.43
N ALA A 20 7.47 -7.15 -14.68
CA ALA A 20 7.96 -8.34 -15.38
C ALA A 20 9.49 -8.40 -15.54
N LYS A 21 10.17 -7.25 -15.44
CA LYS A 21 11.64 -7.17 -15.46
C LYS A 21 12.30 -7.49 -14.12
N ILE A 22 11.52 -7.56 -13.05
CA ILE A 22 12.01 -7.87 -11.70
C ILE A 22 12.07 -9.38 -11.53
N LYS A 23 13.28 -9.93 -11.56
CA LYS A 23 13.52 -11.37 -11.50
C LYS A 23 14.10 -11.80 -10.16
N ALA A 24 13.64 -12.93 -9.66
CA ALA A 24 14.23 -13.57 -8.48
C ALA A 24 15.69 -13.94 -8.74
N GLY A 25 16.53 -13.79 -7.72
CA GLY A 25 17.97 -14.02 -7.79
C GLY A 25 18.80 -12.87 -8.35
N GLU A 26 18.19 -11.92 -9.08
CA GLU A 26 18.90 -10.81 -9.73
C GLU A 26 18.75 -9.47 -9.00
N TYR A 27 17.69 -9.30 -8.19
CA TYR A 27 17.38 -8.02 -7.54
C TYR A 27 17.71 -8.03 -6.06
N SER A 28 18.45 -7.02 -5.62
CA SER A 28 18.62 -6.68 -4.20
C SER A 28 17.57 -5.65 -3.75
N LYS A 29 17.45 -5.45 -2.44
CA LYS A 29 16.58 -4.43 -1.86
C LYS A 29 16.82 -3.02 -2.42
N PRO A 30 18.08 -2.50 -2.50
CA PRO A 30 18.33 -1.20 -3.11
C PRO A 30 17.91 -1.13 -4.58
N MET A 31 18.14 -2.19 -5.36
CA MET A 31 17.72 -2.24 -6.77
C MET A 31 16.20 -2.22 -6.91
N LEU A 32 15.47 -2.91 -6.03
CA LEU A 32 14.01 -2.87 -6.02
C LEU A 32 13.50 -1.47 -5.65
N TYR A 33 14.13 -0.81 -4.68
CA TYR A 33 13.81 0.56 -4.32
C TYR A 33 13.98 1.53 -5.50
N GLU A 34 15.07 1.41 -6.28
CA GLU A 34 15.28 2.25 -7.47
C GLU A 34 14.19 2.04 -8.54
N ARG A 35 13.58 0.87 -8.57
CA ARG A 35 12.52 0.54 -9.54
C ARG A 35 11.13 0.93 -9.09
N LEU A 36 10.78 0.63 -7.85
CA LEU A 36 9.43 0.74 -7.31
C LEU A 36 9.30 1.81 -6.22
N GLY A 37 10.42 2.38 -5.75
CA GLY A 37 10.41 3.31 -4.62
C GLY A 37 10.21 2.61 -3.28
N GLN A 38 9.79 3.38 -2.28
CA GLN A 38 9.55 2.94 -0.91
C GLN A 38 8.37 1.96 -0.84
N PRO A 39 8.51 0.82 -0.11
CA PRO A 39 7.39 -0.09 0.12
C PRO A 39 6.33 0.52 1.04
N SER A 40 5.11 -0.01 0.96
CA SER A 40 3.99 0.37 1.84
C SER A 40 4.16 -0.19 3.25
N ASP A 41 4.72 -1.39 3.38
CA ASP A 41 5.05 -2.02 4.65
C ASP A 41 6.25 -2.96 4.49
N VAL A 42 6.93 -3.21 5.62
CA VAL A 42 8.05 -4.15 5.73
C VAL A 42 7.78 -5.10 6.87
N LYS A 43 7.86 -6.40 6.62
CA LYS A 43 7.75 -7.43 7.65
C LYS A 43 9.03 -8.26 7.68
N SER A 44 9.58 -8.43 8.87
CA SER A 44 10.72 -9.32 9.11
C SER A 44 10.22 -10.74 9.32
N GLY A 45 10.85 -11.70 8.66
CA GLY A 45 10.66 -13.13 8.89
C GLY A 45 11.70 -13.69 9.85
N SER A 46 11.66 -15.02 10.03
CA SER A 46 12.72 -15.77 10.72
C SER A 46 14.02 -15.69 9.90
N ASN A 47 15.17 -15.83 10.55
CA ASN A 47 16.48 -15.95 9.87
C ASN A 47 16.90 -14.75 9.00
N ARG A 48 16.56 -13.51 9.40
CA ARG A 48 16.85 -12.28 8.66
C ARG A 48 16.18 -12.17 7.29
N GLU A 49 15.24 -13.03 6.98
CA GLU A 49 14.38 -12.86 5.83
C GLU A 49 13.49 -11.64 6.00
N SER A 50 13.09 -11.03 4.91
CA SER A 50 12.20 -9.87 4.95
C SER A 50 11.22 -9.88 3.78
N ARG A 51 10.08 -9.24 4.00
CA ARG A 51 9.04 -9.07 2.99
C ARG A 51 8.77 -7.59 2.81
N TRP A 52 8.84 -7.12 1.58
CA TRP A 52 8.43 -5.79 1.19
C TRP A 52 7.07 -5.86 0.54
N ILE A 53 6.12 -5.11 1.06
CA ILE A 53 4.74 -5.10 0.61
C ILE A 53 4.48 -3.75 -0.04
N TYR A 54 4.03 -3.79 -1.29
CA TYR A 54 3.62 -2.63 -2.05
C TYR A 54 2.12 -2.70 -2.28
N ARG A 55 1.43 -1.59 -2.08
CA ARG A 55 -0.01 -1.47 -2.31
C ARG A 55 -0.32 -0.27 -3.17
N PHE A 56 -1.31 -0.42 -4.01
CA PHE A 56 -1.85 0.65 -4.83
C PHE A 56 -3.36 0.51 -4.90
N ARG A 57 -4.04 1.63 -4.76
CA ARG A 57 -5.49 1.71 -4.89
C ARG A 57 -5.87 2.82 -5.84
N LYS A 58 -6.74 2.49 -6.80
CA LYS A 58 -7.52 3.44 -7.55
C LYS A 58 -8.95 3.37 -7.02
N ALA A 59 -9.41 4.42 -6.38
CA ALA A 59 -10.77 4.52 -5.87
C ALA A 59 -11.57 5.47 -6.76
N ASP A 60 -12.70 5.00 -7.26
CA ASP A 60 -13.70 5.86 -7.86
C ASP A 60 -14.62 6.35 -6.74
N ASN A 61 -14.74 7.68 -6.64
CA ASN A 61 -15.69 8.26 -5.70
C ASN A 61 -17.10 8.07 -6.25
N ASP A 62 -17.96 7.48 -5.43
CA ASP A 62 -19.36 7.36 -5.77
C ASP A 62 -19.98 8.78 -5.85
N MET A 63 -20.74 9.05 -6.92
CA MET A 63 -21.33 10.36 -7.18
C MET A 63 -22.26 10.80 -6.03
N PHE A 64 -22.84 9.85 -5.32
CA PHE A 64 -23.71 10.13 -4.16
C PHE A 64 -22.94 10.58 -2.92
N ALA A 65 -21.64 10.38 -2.84
CA ALA A 65 -20.84 10.88 -1.72
C ALA A 65 -20.78 12.42 -1.66
N TYR A 66 -21.10 13.09 -2.75
CA TYR A 66 -21.12 14.54 -2.89
C TYR A 66 -22.55 15.13 -2.89
N ALA A 67 -23.55 14.34 -2.56
CA ALA A 67 -24.92 14.83 -2.49
C ALA A 67 -25.05 15.96 -1.45
N PRO A 68 -25.78 17.03 -1.76
CA PRO A 68 -25.99 18.14 -0.84
C PRO A 68 -26.71 17.69 0.42
N MET A 69 -26.47 18.38 1.54
CA MET A 69 -27.10 18.17 2.85
C MET A 69 -26.68 16.90 3.62
N GLY A 70 -25.48 16.37 3.37
CA GLY A 70 -24.96 15.22 4.14
C GLY A 70 -25.53 13.85 3.79
N ALA A 71 -26.42 13.76 2.81
CA ALA A 71 -26.98 12.48 2.37
C ALA A 71 -25.88 11.51 1.84
N GLY A 72 -24.83 12.05 1.25
CA GLY A 72 -23.68 11.28 0.79
C GLY A 72 -22.90 10.58 1.90
N LEU A 73 -22.95 11.10 3.14
CA LEU A 73 -22.32 10.46 4.30
C LEU A 73 -23.04 9.17 4.72
N LEU A 74 -24.34 9.04 4.38
CA LEU A 74 -25.16 7.89 4.78
C LEU A 74 -25.22 6.80 3.68
N ILE A 75 -25.13 7.20 2.42
CA ILE A 75 -25.35 6.31 1.27
C ILE A 75 -24.15 6.21 0.33
N GLY A 76 -23.26 7.20 0.34
CA GLY A 76 -22.06 7.19 -0.48
C GLY A 76 -21.01 6.21 0.04
N GLY A 77 -20.29 5.58 -0.85
CA GLY A 77 -19.20 4.65 -0.55
C GLY A 77 -17.99 4.90 -1.44
N LYS A 78 -16.89 4.29 -1.09
CA LYS A 78 -15.69 4.25 -1.92
C LYS A 78 -15.48 2.82 -2.38
N ASN A 79 -15.63 2.61 -3.68
CA ASN A 79 -15.34 1.33 -4.30
C ASN A 79 -13.98 1.42 -4.99
N GLY A 80 -13.23 0.36 -4.97
CA GLY A 80 -11.96 0.33 -5.68
C GLY A 80 -11.25 -1.00 -5.54
N ASP A 81 -10.35 -1.26 -6.47
CA ASP A 81 -9.48 -2.41 -6.41
C ASP A 81 -8.17 -2.02 -5.71
N VAL A 82 -7.74 -2.85 -4.77
CA VAL A 82 -6.43 -2.75 -4.13
C VAL A 82 -5.53 -3.81 -4.72
N LEU A 83 -4.51 -3.35 -5.39
CA LEU A 83 -3.44 -4.15 -5.91
C LEU A 83 -2.36 -4.28 -4.82
N THR A 84 -1.99 -5.51 -4.48
CA THR A 84 -0.90 -5.80 -3.55
C THR A 84 0.14 -6.67 -4.24
N ARG A 85 1.41 -6.25 -4.16
CA ARG A 85 2.56 -7.06 -4.56
C ARG A 85 3.49 -7.23 -3.36
N THR A 86 3.88 -8.46 -3.08
CA THR A 86 4.80 -8.77 -1.99
C THR A 86 6.06 -9.40 -2.56
N PHE A 87 7.20 -8.84 -2.19
CA PHE A 87 8.53 -9.29 -2.59
C PHE A 87 9.22 -9.90 -1.38
N TYR A 88 9.71 -11.12 -1.52
CA TYR A 88 10.36 -11.91 -0.47
C TYR A 88 11.86 -11.90 -0.69
N PHE A 89 12.61 -11.47 0.32
CA PHE A 89 14.05 -11.41 0.31
C PHE A 89 14.65 -12.43 1.28
N ASN A 90 15.73 -13.08 0.87
CA ASN A 90 16.51 -13.95 1.73
C ASN A 90 17.37 -13.15 2.74
N SER A 91 18.11 -13.88 3.57
CA SER A 91 19.00 -13.30 4.60
C SER A 91 20.09 -12.38 4.04
N ASN A 92 20.44 -12.52 2.75
CA ASN A 92 21.42 -11.70 2.04
C ASN A 92 20.78 -10.45 1.38
N GLY A 93 19.46 -10.27 1.50
CA GLY A 93 18.73 -9.16 0.89
C GLY A 93 18.52 -9.31 -0.61
N ILE A 94 18.59 -10.54 -1.15
CA ILE A 94 18.34 -10.85 -2.55
C ILE A 94 16.91 -11.38 -2.69
N LEU A 95 16.22 -10.93 -3.72
CA LEU A 95 14.85 -11.31 -4.04
C LEU A 95 14.77 -12.80 -4.39
N GLU A 96 13.92 -13.56 -3.69
CA GLU A 96 13.68 -14.98 -3.97
C GLU A 96 12.34 -15.24 -4.62
N ASN A 97 11.33 -14.48 -4.26
CA ASN A 97 9.96 -14.68 -4.75
C ASN A 97 9.17 -13.39 -4.76
N ALA A 98 8.11 -13.36 -5.55
CA ALA A 98 7.14 -12.28 -5.56
C ALA A 98 5.73 -12.84 -5.71
N THR A 99 4.78 -12.27 -4.99
CA THR A 99 3.36 -12.62 -5.07
C THR A 99 2.52 -11.41 -5.44
N TYR A 100 1.33 -11.66 -5.98
CA TYR A 100 0.41 -10.66 -6.47
C TYR A 100 -1.01 -11.02 -6.02
N SER A 101 -1.75 -10.03 -5.54
CA SER A 101 -3.18 -10.16 -5.24
C SER A 101 -3.93 -8.89 -5.59
N VAL A 102 -5.21 -9.03 -5.91
CA VAL A 102 -6.16 -7.94 -6.12
C VAL A 102 -7.35 -8.16 -5.19
N GLU A 103 -7.64 -7.18 -4.37
CA GLU A 103 -8.78 -7.20 -3.45
C GLU A 103 -9.75 -6.08 -3.80
N LYS A 104 -11.04 -6.39 -3.77
CA LYS A 104 -12.10 -5.39 -3.95
C LYS A 104 -12.51 -4.84 -2.60
N LEU A 105 -12.42 -3.52 -2.47
CA LEU A 105 -12.86 -2.82 -1.27
C LEU A 105 -14.21 -2.14 -1.50
N TYR A 106 -15.13 -2.42 -0.58
CA TYR A 106 -16.38 -1.70 -0.44
C TYR A 106 -16.41 -1.03 0.94
N THR A 107 -16.26 0.29 1.00
CA THR A 107 -16.26 1.01 2.27
C THR A 107 -17.43 1.97 2.31
N SER A 108 -18.39 1.77 3.22
CA SER A 108 -19.40 2.78 3.50
C SER A 108 -18.83 3.87 4.41
N ASN A 109 -19.22 5.12 4.20
CA ASN A 109 -18.75 6.25 5.01
C ASN A 109 -19.08 6.12 6.51
N LEU A 110 -20.15 5.40 6.85
CA LEU A 110 -20.57 5.20 8.24
C LEU A 110 -19.65 4.24 9.01
N MET A 111 -19.09 3.25 8.30
CA MET A 111 -18.17 2.28 8.88
C MET A 111 -16.75 2.83 9.11
N SER A 112 -16.38 3.92 8.45
CA SER A 112 -15.03 4.51 8.57
C SER A 112 -14.73 5.14 9.93
N LEU A 113 -15.77 5.63 10.65
CA LEU A 113 -15.59 6.31 11.93
C LEU A 113 -15.15 5.39 13.09
N GLY A 114 -15.65 4.14 13.12
CA GLY A 114 -15.27 3.18 14.18
C GLY A 114 -13.89 2.52 13.97
N ARG A 115 -13.33 2.65 12.77
CA ARG A 115 -12.10 1.99 12.32
C ARG A 115 -10.86 2.84 12.52
N THR A 116 -11.01 4.17 12.54
CA THR A 116 -9.90 5.13 12.67
C THR A 116 -9.09 4.94 13.97
N ILE A 117 -9.72 4.42 15.03
CA ILE A 117 -9.08 4.24 16.33
C ILE A 117 -8.14 3.01 16.36
N ARG A 118 -8.51 1.90 15.73
CA ARG A 118 -7.68 0.69 15.67
C ARG A 118 -6.53 0.81 14.68
N ALA A 119 -6.79 1.39 13.52
CA ALA A 119 -5.83 1.56 12.45
C ALA A 119 -4.65 2.44 12.85
N ASN A 120 -4.86 3.46 13.69
CA ASN A 120 -3.79 4.35 14.17
C ASN A 120 -2.71 3.65 15.02
N LEU A 121 -2.99 2.51 15.64
CA LEU A 121 -2.02 1.77 16.44
C LEU A 121 -1.09 0.90 15.55
N ASP A 122 -1.66 0.18 14.59
CA ASP A 122 -0.91 -0.72 13.72
C ASP A 122 -0.12 0.03 12.63
N SER A 123 -0.61 1.18 12.19
CA SER A 123 0.02 1.98 11.14
C SER A 123 1.27 2.71 11.60
N ASN A 124 1.33 3.17 12.85
CA ASN A 124 2.54 3.75 13.42
C ASN A 124 3.69 2.73 13.44
N ASP A 125 3.39 1.46 13.64
CA ASP A 125 4.39 0.40 13.60
C ASP A 125 4.84 0.10 12.18
N SER A 126 3.94 0.15 11.19
CA SER A 126 4.28 -0.01 9.78
C SER A 126 5.22 1.08 9.29
N GLN A 127 4.92 2.34 9.57
CA GLN A 127 5.77 3.47 9.20
C GLN A 127 7.18 3.37 9.81
N LYS A 128 7.27 3.02 11.10
CA LYS A 128 8.56 2.82 11.77
C LYS A 128 9.37 1.68 11.14
N ARG A 129 8.71 0.57 10.76
CA ARG A 129 9.40 -0.54 10.09
C ARG A 129 9.96 -0.10 8.75
N VAL A 130 9.18 0.62 7.95
CA VAL A 130 9.64 1.16 6.66
C VAL A 130 10.77 2.17 6.85
N GLU A 131 10.64 3.12 7.78
CA GLU A 131 11.68 4.10 8.08
C GLU A 131 13.00 3.43 8.48
N ASN A 132 12.95 2.43 9.36
CA ASN A 132 14.12 1.68 9.78
C ASN A 132 14.76 0.92 8.62
N GLU A 133 13.95 0.30 7.76
CA GLU A 133 14.45 -0.41 6.57
C GLU A 133 15.10 0.56 5.58
N MET A 134 14.53 1.74 5.35
CA MET A 134 15.13 2.76 4.50
C MET A 134 16.50 3.22 5.04
N LYS A 135 16.62 3.41 6.35
CA LYS A 135 17.91 3.71 7.01
C LYS A 135 18.93 2.60 6.78
N VAL A 136 18.52 1.34 6.91
CA VAL A 136 19.42 0.18 6.73
C VAL A 136 19.97 0.10 5.31
N ILE A 137 19.14 0.36 4.30
CA ILE A 137 19.57 0.33 2.89
C ILE A 137 20.15 1.65 2.38
N GLY A 138 20.23 2.68 3.24
CA GLY A 138 20.79 3.99 2.88
C GLY A 138 19.93 4.81 1.91
N LYS A 139 18.61 4.68 1.99
CA LYS A 139 17.64 5.39 1.14
C LYS A 139 16.81 6.39 1.94
N PRO A 140 16.36 7.51 1.32
CA PRO A 140 15.51 8.46 1.99
C PRO A 140 14.14 7.86 2.33
N PHE A 141 13.57 8.26 3.47
CA PHE A 141 12.21 7.93 3.86
C PHE A 141 11.27 9.02 3.35
N ASP A 142 10.23 8.61 2.61
CA ASP A 142 9.17 9.48 2.11
C ASP A 142 7.96 9.42 3.05
N SER A 143 7.77 10.48 3.83
CA SER A 143 6.68 10.59 4.81
C SER A 143 5.32 10.79 4.16
N ASP A 144 5.25 11.42 2.99
CA ASP A 144 3.99 11.69 2.29
C ASP A 144 3.43 10.39 1.68
N LEU A 145 4.31 9.61 1.06
CA LEU A 145 3.95 8.28 0.58
C LEU A 145 3.57 7.34 1.73
N ALA A 146 4.26 7.43 2.88
CA ALA A 146 3.92 6.67 4.07
C ALA A 146 2.52 7.02 4.60
N ALA A 147 2.15 8.29 4.61
CA ALA A 147 0.82 8.74 5.00
C ALA A 147 -0.27 8.25 4.03
N ASP A 148 0.00 8.21 2.73
CA ASP A 148 -0.93 7.67 1.73
C ASP A 148 -1.09 6.15 1.87
N ASN A 149 -0.01 5.43 2.12
CA ASN A 149 -0.05 4.00 2.39
C ASN A 149 -0.83 3.68 3.67
N GLN A 150 -0.75 4.53 4.69
CA GLN A 150 -1.53 4.40 5.91
C GLN A 150 -3.04 4.42 5.64
N LYS A 151 -3.51 5.33 4.81
CA LYS A 151 -4.93 5.38 4.40
C LYS A 151 -5.40 4.09 3.73
N LEU A 152 -4.51 3.40 3.01
CA LEU A 152 -4.79 2.09 2.42
C LEU A 152 -4.87 0.97 3.45
N GLU A 153 -3.94 0.92 4.40
CA GLU A 153 -3.95 -0.06 5.50
C GLU A 153 -5.22 0.07 6.34
N ASP A 154 -5.59 1.31 6.67
CA ASP A 154 -6.82 1.60 7.42
C ASP A 154 -8.06 1.10 6.69
N ALA A 155 -8.07 1.14 5.37
CA ALA A 155 -9.16 0.63 4.55
C ALA A 155 -9.18 -0.90 4.45
N LEU A 156 -8.01 -1.58 4.49
CA LEU A 156 -7.88 -3.03 4.37
C LEU A 156 -8.10 -3.78 5.70
N SER A 157 -7.73 -3.19 6.83
CA SER A 157 -7.87 -3.81 8.16
C SER A 157 -9.31 -3.85 8.67
N SER A 158 -10.26 -3.63 7.79
CA SER A 158 -11.67 -3.41 8.08
C SER A 158 -12.59 -4.60 7.80
N ASP A 159 -12.06 -5.74 7.38
CA ASP A 159 -12.81 -6.98 7.17
C ASP A 159 -12.66 -7.95 8.32
#